data_86216ddf79084fc48d67d4dd79c7f7a8
#
_entry.id   86216ddf79084fc48d67d4dd79c7f7a8
#
_cell.length_a   1.000
_cell.length_b   1.000
_cell.length_c   1.000
_cell.angle_alpha   90.00
_cell.angle_beta   90.00
_cell.angle_gamma   90.00
#
_symmetry.space_group_name_H-M   'P 1'
#
loop_
_entity.id
_entity.type
_entity.pdbx_description
1 polymer ?
#
loop_
_entity_poly.entity_id
_entity_poly.type
_entity_poly.pdbx_seq_one_letter_code
_entity_poly.pdbx_strand_id
1 'polypeptide(L)'
;MGPHYDLSALWEAHTMHEFATRDVEATMQTMVAQPYVNHIPTMTGGVGHDLLKRFYQHHVIPKTPQDTKLVPISRTIGADRLVDEMLFCFTHDIEIDWMLPRIAPTGRYVEIPLVAIVNFRGDKLYHEHIYWDQASVLVQIGVLDPKGLPVTGAETARKLVDENFPS
;
A
#
# COMPACT_ATOMS: atom_id res chain seq x y z
N MET A 1 13.94 29.57 -9.31
CA MET A 1 13.27 28.27 -9.37
C MET A 1 14.07 27.33 -8.47
N GLY A 2 13.39 26.64 -7.54
CA GLY A 2 14.03 25.60 -6.73
C GLY A 2 14.37 24.37 -7.59
N PRO A 3 15.14 23.42 -7.06
CA PRO A 3 15.44 22.18 -7.76
C PRO A 3 14.15 21.43 -8.10
N HIS A 4 14.07 20.91 -9.32
CA HIS A 4 12.97 20.08 -9.77
C HIS A 4 13.38 18.61 -9.52
N TYR A 5 12.61 17.91 -8.69
CA TYR A 5 12.85 16.50 -8.36
C TYR A 5 11.92 15.60 -9.19
N ASP A 6 12.42 14.45 -9.61
CA ASP A 6 11.61 13.41 -10.23
C ASP A 6 10.89 12.59 -9.13
N LEU A 7 9.67 13.01 -8.81
CA LEU A 7 8.88 12.36 -7.76
C LEU A 7 8.52 10.92 -8.10
N SER A 8 8.39 10.57 -9.39
CA SER A 8 8.19 9.19 -9.81
C SER A 8 9.39 8.31 -9.44
N ALA A 9 10.59 8.74 -9.81
CA ALA A 9 11.80 7.99 -9.52
C ALA A 9 12.04 7.85 -8.01
N LEU A 10 11.75 8.88 -7.23
CA LEU A 10 11.84 8.83 -5.76
C LEU A 10 10.87 7.82 -5.16
N TRP A 11 9.62 7.80 -5.64
CA TRP A 11 8.61 6.84 -5.20
C TRP A 11 8.95 5.41 -5.60
N GLU A 12 9.41 5.20 -6.83
CA GLU A 12 9.83 3.89 -7.31
C GLU A 12 11.02 3.33 -6.52
N ALA A 13 11.99 4.17 -6.17
CA ALA A 13 13.10 3.76 -5.32
C ALA A 13 12.62 3.34 -3.92
N HIS A 14 11.68 4.08 -3.33
CA HIS A 14 11.08 3.74 -2.04
C HIS A 14 10.37 2.38 -2.08
N THR A 15 9.43 2.20 -2.99
CA THR A 15 8.66 0.95 -3.13
C THR A 15 9.52 -0.24 -3.51
N MET A 16 10.59 -0.02 -4.29
CA MET A 16 11.59 -1.07 -4.59
C MET A 16 12.25 -1.57 -3.31
N HIS A 17 12.66 -0.67 -2.41
CA HIS A 17 13.28 -1.05 -1.15
C HIS A 17 12.30 -1.75 -0.21
N GLU A 18 11.05 -1.35 -0.22
CA GLU A 18 10.01 -1.93 0.63
C GLU A 18 9.57 -3.33 0.16
N PHE A 19 9.32 -3.50 -1.14
CA PHE A 19 8.70 -4.73 -1.67
C PHE A 19 9.68 -5.67 -2.38
N ALA A 20 10.69 -5.16 -3.08
CA ALA A 20 11.62 -5.98 -3.86
C ALA A 20 12.88 -6.35 -3.07
N THR A 21 13.64 -5.37 -2.61
CA THR A 21 14.88 -5.65 -1.85
C THR A 21 14.61 -5.94 -0.37
N ARG A 22 13.46 -5.50 0.15
CA ARG A 22 13.03 -5.69 1.54
C ARG A 22 14.06 -5.17 2.55
N ASP A 23 14.62 -4.00 2.26
CA ASP A 23 15.67 -3.35 3.04
C ASP A 23 15.11 -2.18 3.84
N VAL A 24 14.98 -2.37 5.16
CA VAL A 24 14.44 -1.35 6.08
C VAL A 24 15.29 -0.08 6.07
N GLU A 25 16.62 -0.21 6.12
CA GLU A 25 17.51 0.96 6.18
C GLU A 25 17.43 1.77 4.87
N ALA A 26 17.46 1.10 3.73
CA ALA A 26 17.32 1.75 2.44
C ALA A 26 15.94 2.41 2.30
N THR A 27 14.86 1.75 2.75
CA THR A 27 13.51 2.35 2.79
C THR A 27 13.50 3.64 3.62
N MET A 28 14.03 3.59 4.84
CA MET A 28 14.08 4.76 5.72
C MET A 28 14.95 5.90 5.17
N GLN A 29 16.01 5.59 4.42
CA GLN A 29 16.87 6.60 3.80
C GLN A 29 16.17 7.40 2.69
N THR A 30 15.10 6.88 2.10
CA THR A 30 14.28 7.62 1.13
C THR A 30 13.38 8.66 1.77
N MET A 31 13.23 8.64 3.10
CA MET A 31 12.28 9.48 3.85
C MET A 31 13.00 10.64 4.56
N VAL A 32 12.23 11.67 4.94
CA VAL A 32 12.71 12.78 5.78
C VAL A 32 13.03 12.29 7.19
N ALA A 33 13.68 13.16 8.01
CA ALA A 33 14.04 12.82 9.40
C ALA A 33 12.82 12.52 10.31
N GLN A 34 11.66 13.13 10.02
CA GLN A 34 10.41 12.90 10.77
C GLN A 34 9.30 12.52 9.79
N PRO A 35 9.28 11.26 9.30
CA PRO A 35 8.31 10.80 8.33
C PRO A 35 7.00 10.38 9.00
N TYR A 36 5.96 10.18 8.16
CA TYR A 36 4.65 9.75 8.61
C TYR A 36 4.02 8.81 7.58
N VAL A 37 3.54 7.66 8.02
CA VAL A 37 2.76 6.71 7.20
C VAL A 37 1.46 6.37 7.91
N ASN A 38 0.37 6.36 7.17
CA ASN A 38 -0.93 5.95 7.65
C ASN A 38 -1.67 5.08 6.62
N HIS A 39 -1.91 3.84 6.96
CA HIS A 39 -2.82 2.96 6.27
C HIS A 39 -4.24 3.27 6.76
N ILE A 40 -5.01 3.99 5.97
CA ILE A 40 -6.29 4.58 6.39
C ILE A 40 -7.30 3.54 6.91
N PRO A 41 -7.51 2.37 6.25
CA PRO A 41 -8.53 1.43 6.70
C PRO A 41 -8.24 0.78 8.06
N THR A 42 -6.99 0.66 8.44
CA THR A 42 -6.56 -0.06 9.65
C THR A 42 -5.92 0.84 10.70
N MET A 43 -5.63 2.12 10.36
CA MET A 43 -4.91 3.08 11.19
C MET A 43 -3.52 2.57 11.61
N THR A 44 -2.90 1.72 10.77
CA THR A 44 -1.53 1.24 11.00
C THR A 44 -0.52 2.15 10.34
N GLY A 45 0.69 2.18 10.86
CA GLY A 45 1.77 3.06 10.40
C GLY A 45 2.58 3.62 11.55
N GLY A 46 3.04 4.86 11.42
CA GLY A 46 3.82 5.53 12.45
C GLY A 46 4.14 6.98 12.13
N VAL A 47 4.47 7.72 13.16
CA VAL A 47 4.94 9.12 13.09
C VAL A 47 6.35 9.20 13.68
N GLY A 48 7.28 9.77 12.92
CA GLY A 48 8.69 9.91 13.31
C GLY A 48 9.52 8.68 12.95
N HIS A 49 10.82 8.92 12.83
CA HIS A 49 11.79 7.94 12.32
C HIS A 49 11.76 6.60 13.07
N ASP A 50 11.85 6.63 14.39
CA ASP A 50 12.05 5.41 15.18
C ASP A 50 10.79 4.52 15.23
N LEU A 51 9.60 5.14 15.31
CA LEU A 51 8.35 4.39 15.26
C LEU A 51 8.13 3.78 13.88
N LEU A 52 8.37 4.56 12.83
CA LEU A 52 8.17 4.09 11.48
C LEU A 52 9.21 3.03 11.07
N LYS A 53 10.47 3.19 11.46
CA LYS A 53 11.49 2.15 11.26
C LYS A 53 11.10 0.82 11.90
N ARG A 54 10.62 0.85 13.16
CA ARG A 54 10.11 -0.36 13.84
C ARG A 54 8.90 -0.95 13.12
N PHE A 55 8.01 -0.09 12.61
CA PHE A 55 6.85 -0.53 11.84
C PHE A 55 7.27 -1.28 10.57
N TYR A 56 8.18 -0.74 9.78
CA TYR A 56 8.74 -1.43 8.60
C TYR A 56 9.45 -2.73 8.99
N GLN A 57 10.26 -2.70 10.04
CA GLN A 57 11.08 -3.82 10.47
C GLN A 57 10.27 -5.02 10.99
N HIS A 58 9.15 -4.77 11.65
CA HIS A 58 8.39 -5.83 12.35
C HIS A 58 7.03 -6.12 11.74
N HIS A 59 6.42 -5.16 11.04
CA HIS A 59 5.04 -5.27 10.57
C HIS A 59 4.91 -5.26 9.04
N VAL A 60 5.67 -4.46 8.30
CA VAL A 60 5.51 -4.38 6.84
C VAL A 60 6.39 -5.42 6.14
N ILE A 61 7.70 -5.26 6.23
CA ILE A 61 8.64 -6.06 5.42
C ILE A 61 8.53 -7.57 5.69
N PRO A 62 8.56 -8.06 6.95
CA PRO A 62 8.43 -9.50 7.23
C PRO A 62 6.99 -10.02 7.12
N LYS A 63 5.99 -9.13 7.11
CA LYS A 63 4.56 -9.46 7.10
C LYS A 63 3.87 -9.14 5.77
N THR A 64 4.63 -8.96 4.71
CA THR A 64 4.14 -8.83 3.35
C THR A 64 4.40 -10.14 2.58
N PRO A 65 3.36 -10.79 2.02
CA PRO A 65 3.49 -12.04 1.27
C PRO A 65 4.55 -11.98 0.16
N GLN A 66 5.22 -13.10 -0.10
CA GLN A 66 6.31 -13.16 -1.08
C GLN A 66 5.85 -12.95 -2.53
N ASP A 67 4.60 -13.31 -2.82
CA ASP A 67 3.99 -13.18 -4.14
C ASP A 67 3.32 -11.82 -4.37
N THR A 68 3.49 -10.87 -3.42
CA THR A 68 2.91 -9.53 -3.54
C THR A 68 3.34 -8.84 -4.83
N LYS A 69 2.35 -8.28 -5.54
CA LYS A 69 2.54 -7.52 -6.78
C LYS A 69 1.85 -6.17 -6.69
N LEU A 70 2.56 -5.14 -7.14
CA LEU A 70 2.01 -3.82 -7.40
C LEU A 70 1.82 -3.68 -8.91
N VAL A 71 0.58 -3.62 -9.38
CA VAL A 71 0.25 -3.46 -10.80
C VAL A 71 -0.17 -2.01 -11.04
N PRO A 72 0.65 -1.18 -11.70
CA PRO A 72 0.34 0.22 -11.93
C PRO A 72 -0.92 0.41 -12.78
N ILE A 73 -1.77 1.35 -12.40
CA ILE A 73 -2.96 1.77 -13.18
C ILE A 73 -2.79 3.19 -13.66
N SER A 74 -2.62 4.15 -12.75
CA SER A 74 -2.43 5.56 -13.10
C SER A 74 -1.57 6.27 -12.07
N ARG A 75 -0.90 7.35 -12.50
CA ARG A 75 -0.10 8.21 -11.63
C ARG A 75 -0.30 9.66 -11.96
N THR A 76 -0.60 10.46 -10.95
CA THR A 76 -0.71 11.90 -11.06
C THR A 76 0.39 12.56 -10.23
N ILE A 77 1.14 13.49 -10.84
CA ILE A 77 2.28 14.15 -10.21
C ILE A 77 1.99 15.65 -10.10
N GLY A 78 2.06 16.16 -8.88
CA GLY A 78 2.00 17.59 -8.56
C GLY A 78 3.37 18.19 -8.26
N ALA A 79 3.41 19.35 -7.68
CA ALA A 79 4.66 20.06 -7.37
C ALA A 79 5.47 19.37 -6.25
N ASP A 80 4.78 18.83 -5.23
CA ASP A 80 5.36 18.20 -4.04
C ASP A 80 4.62 16.92 -3.63
N ARG A 81 3.74 16.44 -4.51
CA ARG A 81 2.83 15.32 -4.20
C ARG A 81 2.64 14.43 -5.40
N LEU A 82 2.50 13.15 -5.12
CA LEU A 82 2.19 12.12 -6.10
C LEU A 82 0.97 11.34 -5.61
N VAL A 83 0.07 11.02 -6.53
CA VAL A 83 -1.03 10.06 -6.31
C VAL A 83 -0.79 8.88 -7.22
N ASP A 84 -0.65 7.70 -6.65
CA ASP A 84 -0.40 6.46 -7.36
C ASP A 84 -1.60 5.52 -7.18
N GLU A 85 -2.22 5.13 -8.28
CA GLU A 85 -3.31 4.17 -8.32
C GLU A 85 -2.79 2.85 -8.87
N MET A 86 -3.03 1.77 -8.16
CA MET A 86 -2.51 0.46 -8.51
C MET A 86 -3.44 -0.66 -8.06
N LEU A 87 -3.23 -1.87 -8.57
CA LEU A 87 -3.72 -3.07 -7.91
C LEU A 87 -2.65 -3.60 -6.97
N PHE A 88 -3.05 -3.90 -5.75
CA PHE A 88 -2.25 -4.62 -4.77
C PHE A 88 -2.76 -6.07 -4.75
N CYS A 89 -1.90 -7.00 -5.14
CA CYS A 89 -2.27 -8.40 -5.30
C CYS A 89 -1.37 -9.28 -4.44
N PHE A 90 -1.94 -10.24 -3.72
CA PHE A 90 -1.19 -11.13 -2.84
C PHE A 90 -1.99 -12.39 -2.48
N THR A 91 -1.31 -13.45 -2.06
CA THR A 91 -1.93 -14.59 -1.37
C THR A 91 -1.81 -14.40 0.14
N HIS A 92 -2.92 -14.49 0.87
CA HIS A 92 -2.94 -14.38 2.33
C HIS A 92 -2.44 -15.68 2.97
N ASP A 93 -1.16 -15.99 2.79
CA ASP A 93 -0.47 -17.21 3.26
C ASP A 93 0.35 -17.00 4.53
N ILE A 94 0.55 -15.75 4.92
CA ILE A 94 1.17 -15.33 6.19
C ILE A 94 0.29 -14.34 6.93
N GLU A 95 0.59 -14.07 8.20
CA GLU A 95 -0.04 -12.99 8.95
C GLU A 95 0.38 -11.64 8.38
N ILE A 96 -0.60 -10.79 8.02
CA ILE A 96 -0.40 -9.41 7.52
C ILE A 96 -1.01 -8.46 8.52
N ASP A 97 -0.32 -8.20 9.62
CA ASP A 97 -0.89 -7.47 10.75
C ASP A 97 -1.10 -5.97 10.52
N TRP A 98 -0.48 -5.41 9.48
CA TRP A 98 -0.71 -4.02 9.06
C TRP A 98 -1.99 -3.85 8.22
N MET A 99 -2.44 -4.89 7.47
CA MET A 99 -3.65 -4.88 6.65
C MET A 99 -4.79 -5.71 7.29
N LEU A 100 -4.46 -6.84 7.89
CA LEU A 100 -5.39 -7.84 8.43
C LEU A 100 -5.05 -8.18 9.89
N PRO A 101 -5.00 -7.19 10.80
CA PRO A 101 -4.59 -7.43 12.18
C PRO A 101 -5.48 -8.47 12.86
N ARG A 102 -4.86 -9.47 13.48
CA ARG A 102 -5.50 -10.58 14.21
C ARG A 102 -6.30 -11.56 13.34
N ILE A 103 -6.11 -11.55 12.03
CA ILE A 103 -6.72 -12.52 11.12
C ILE A 103 -5.67 -13.54 10.72
N ALA A 104 -5.93 -14.82 11.02
CA ALA A 104 -5.05 -15.91 10.63
C ALA A 104 -5.01 -16.08 9.11
N PRO A 105 -3.87 -16.53 8.54
CA PRO A 105 -3.74 -16.79 7.11
C PRO A 105 -4.84 -17.71 6.58
N THR A 106 -5.44 -17.33 5.45
CA THR A 106 -6.55 -18.08 4.83
C THR A 106 -6.13 -18.84 3.59
N GLY A 107 -4.94 -18.58 3.05
CA GLY A 107 -4.44 -19.12 1.80
C GLY A 107 -5.15 -18.59 0.56
N ARG A 108 -6.04 -17.59 0.70
CA ARG A 108 -6.82 -17.02 -0.40
C ARG A 108 -6.06 -15.91 -1.11
N TYR A 109 -6.22 -15.83 -2.43
CA TYR A 109 -5.69 -14.76 -3.24
C TYR A 109 -6.58 -13.52 -3.14
N VAL A 110 -5.94 -12.36 -3.10
CA VAL A 110 -6.58 -11.04 -3.02
C VAL A 110 -6.04 -10.15 -4.13
N GLU A 111 -6.93 -9.45 -4.82
CA GLU A 111 -6.63 -8.36 -5.74
C GLU A 111 -7.50 -7.15 -5.38
N ILE A 112 -6.87 -6.03 -5.03
CA ILE A 112 -7.57 -4.86 -4.51
C ILE A 112 -7.03 -3.56 -5.12
N PRO A 113 -7.91 -2.63 -5.58
CA PRO A 113 -7.51 -1.27 -5.87
C PRO A 113 -6.93 -0.60 -4.64
N LEU A 114 -5.76 0.00 -4.81
CA LEU A 114 -5.05 0.72 -3.77
C LEU A 114 -4.61 2.08 -4.29
N VAL A 115 -4.77 3.11 -3.48
CA VAL A 115 -4.30 4.46 -3.77
C VAL A 115 -3.32 4.90 -2.70
N ALA A 116 -2.13 5.30 -3.12
CA ALA A 116 -1.13 5.95 -2.28
C ALA A 116 -1.08 7.44 -2.62
N ILE A 117 -1.28 8.29 -1.61
CA ILE A 117 -1.05 9.74 -1.69
C ILE A 117 0.24 10.04 -0.95
N VAL A 118 1.26 10.40 -1.71
CA VAL A 118 2.63 10.60 -1.21
C VAL A 118 3.01 12.06 -1.30
N ASN A 119 3.48 12.64 -0.20
CA ASN A 119 4.00 14.01 -0.17
C ASN A 119 5.51 14.00 0.03
N PHE A 120 6.19 14.91 -0.64
CA PHE A 120 7.65 15.04 -0.64
C PHE A 120 8.09 16.37 -0.05
N ARG A 121 9.26 16.37 0.56
CA ARG A 121 10.01 17.56 0.96
C ARG A 121 11.39 17.49 0.34
N GLY A 122 11.59 18.24 -0.76
CA GLY A 122 12.78 18.10 -1.58
C GLY A 122 12.83 16.72 -2.24
N ASP A 123 13.94 16.02 -2.08
CA ASP A 123 14.21 14.68 -2.62
C ASP A 123 13.81 13.55 -1.66
N LYS A 124 13.00 13.81 -0.63
CA LYS A 124 12.62 12.83 0.39
C LYS A 124 11.11 12.74 0.56
N LEU A 125 10.62 11.51 0.78
CA LEU A 125 9.24 11.28 1.19
C LEU A 125 9.00 11.86 2.58
N TYR A 126 7.92 12.62 2.72
CA TYR A 126 7.49 13.14 4.00
C TYR A 126 6.39 12.29 4.60
N HIS A 127 5.31 12.03 3.86
CA HIS A 127 4.25 11.17 4.34
C HIS A 127 3.57 10.40 3.22
N GLU A 128 2.94 9.28 3.61
CA GLU A 128 2.10 8.45 2.80
C GLU A 128 0.74 8.25 3.48
N HIS A 129 -0.34 8.49 2.72
CA HIS A 129 -1.69 8.08 3.08
C HIS A 129 -2.12 6.98 2.10
N ILE A 130 -2.39 5.80 2.60
CA ILE A 130 -2.66 4.62 1.77
C ILE A 130 -4.09 4.18 2.01
N TYR A 131 -4.84 4.03 0.92
CA TYR A 131 -6.27 3.74 0.90
C TYR A 131 -6.54 2.45 0.14
N TRP A 132 -7.41 1.63 0.67
CA TRP A 132 -8.03 0.50 0.00
C TRP A 132 -9.41 0.21 0.60
N ASP A 133 -10.21 -0.62 -0.08
CA ASP A 133 -11.49 -1.08 0.45
C ASP A 133 -11.27 -2.31 1.35
N GLN A 134 -11.32 -2.12 2.65
CA GLN A 134 -11.14 -3.20 3.63
C GLN A 134 -12.27 -4.23 3.57
N ALA A 135 -13.50 -3.81 3.28
CA ALA A 135 -14.61 -4.75 3.15
C ALA A 135 -14.38 -5.73 2.00
N SER A 136 -13.88 -5.24 0.86
CA SER A 136 -13.52 -6.09 -0.28
C SER A 136 -12.42 -7.10 0.06
N VAL A 137 -11.40 -6.69 0.81
CA VAL A 137 -10.35 -7.62 1.29
C VAL A 137 -10.97 -8.71 2.16
N LEU A 138 -11.81 -8.33 3.13
CA LEU A 138 -12.46 -9.29 4.04
C LEU A 138 -13.40 -10.27 3.32
N VAL A 139 -14.09 -9.81 2.27
CA VAL A 139 -14.90 -10.68 1.40
C VAL A 139 -14.00 -11.68 0.67
N GLN A 140 -12.92 -11.23 0.05
CA GLN A 140 -12.03 -12.08 -0.73
C GLN A 140 -11.34 -13.16 0.11
N ILE A 141 -10.97 -12.86 1.35
CA ILE A 141 -10.40 -13.85 2.27
C ILE A 141 -11.46 -14.72 2.98
N GLY A 142 -12.77 -14.44 2.75
CA GLY A 142 -13.89 -15.25 3.26
C GLY A 142 -14.22 -15.01 4.73
N VAL A 143 -13.82 -13.87 5.28
CA VAL A 143 -14.13 -13.45 6.66
C VAL A 143 -15.44 -12.66 6.71
N LEU A 144 -15.78 -11.97 5.63
CA LEU A 144 -17.04 -11.22 5.49
C LEU A 144 -17.93 -11.89 4.44
N ASP A 145 -19.18 -12.25 4.83
CA ASP A 145 -20.21 -12.66 3.87
C ASP A 145 -20.83 -11.41 3.23
N PRO A 146 -20.72 -11.23 1.90
CA PRO A 146 -21.28 -10.06 1.21
C PRO A 146 -22.79 -10.07 1.11
N LYS A 147 -23.46 -11.17 1.45
CA LYS A 147 -24.90 -11.32 1.27
C LYS A 147 -25.68 -10.24 2.01
N GLY A 148 -26.43 -9.44 1.24
CA GLY A 148 -27.27 -8.35 1.78
C GLY A 148 -26.49 -7.11 2.21
N LEU A 149 -25.19 -7.04 1.92
CA LEU A 149 -24.35 -5.88 2.20
C LEU A 149 -23.95 -5.20 0.87
N PRO A 150 -23.84 -3.87 0.84
CA PRO A 150 -23.35 -3.12 -0.33
C PRO A 150 -21.82 -3.17 -0.40
N VAL A 151 -21.26 -4.37 -0.53
CA VAL A 151 -19.81 -4.62 -0.60
C VAL A 151 -19.50 -5.55 -1.77
N THR A 152 -18.30 -5.47 -2.28
CA THR A 152 -17.80 -6.26 -3.41
C THR A 152 -16.59 -7.08 -3.00
N GLY A 153 -16.21 -8.05 -3.82
CA GLY A 153 -14.96 -8.79 -3.70
C GLY A 153 -13.93 -8.34 -4.74
N ALA A 154 -13.35 -9.29 -5.47
CA ALA A 154 -12.35 -9.03 -6.51
C ALA A 154 -12.92 -8.30 -7.75
N GLU A 155 -14.24 -8.18 -7.87
CA GLU A 155 -14.92 -7.53 -8.99
C GLU A 155 -14.49 -6.07 -9.15
N THR A 156 -14.20 -5.35 -8.06
CA THR A 156 -13.73 -3.96 -8.11
C THR A 156 -12.39 -3.83 -8.82
N ALA A 157 -11.45 -4.75 -8.55
CA ALA A 157 -10.16 -4.77 -9.21
C ALA A 157 -10.31 -5.07 -10.71
N ARG A 158 -11.18 -6.02 -11.06
CA ARG A 158 -11.44 -6.39 -12.45
C ARG A 158 -12.08 -5.26 -13.23
N LYS A 159 -13.08 -4.60 -12.64
CA LYS A 159 -13.74 -3.46 -13.27
C LYS A 159 -12.83 -2.25 -13.42
N LEU A 160 -11.84 -2.08 -12.57
CA LEU A 160 -10.85 -1.01 -12.71
C LEU A 160 -9.98 -1.18 -13.97
N VAL A 161 -9.65 -2.41 -14.34
CA VAL A 161 -8.81 -2.70 -15.52
C VAL A 161 -9.60 -2.99 -16.79
N ASP A 162 -10.89 -3.30 -16.67
CA ASP A 162 -11.80 -3.54 -17.79
C ASP A 162 -13.13 -2.80 -17.58
N GLU A 163 -13.30 -1.68 -18.31
CA GLU A 163 -14.52 -0.86 -18.22
C GLU A 163 -15.80 -1.62 -18.65
N ASN A 164 -15.66 -2.69 -19.44
CA ASN A 164 -16.77 -3.54 -19.90
C ASN A 164 -17.11 -4.65 -18.91
N PHE A 165 -16.34 -4.82 -17.83
CA PHE A 165 -16.66 -5.79 -16.80
C PHE A 165 -18.02 -5.47 -16.19
N PRO A 166 -18.96 -6.44 -16.04
CA PRO A 166 -20.32 -6.21 -15.52
C PRO A 166 -20.31 -5.56 -14.13
N SER A 167 -21.34 -4.70 -13.90
CA SER A 167 -21.57 -4.06 -12.59
C SER A 167 -22.59 -4.84 -11.80
#